data_967e84786534d5eaead6811741af6a35
#
_entry.id   967e84786534d5eaead6811741af6a35
#
_cell.length_a   1.000
_cell.length_b   1.000
_cell.length_c   1.000
_cell.angle_alpha   90.00
_cell.angle_beta   90.00
_cell.angle_gamma   90.00
#
_symmetry.space_group_name_H-M   'P 1'
#
loop_
_entity.id
_entity.type
_entity.pdbx_description
1 polymer ?
#
loop_
_entity_poly.entity_id
_entity_poly.type
_entity_poly.pdbx_seq_one_letter_code
_entity_poly.pdbx_strand_id
1 'polypeptide(L)'
;MRMIETDAVIIGAGPVGLFQAFQLGLQDIRCHIVDALPYVGGQCQELYADKPIYDIPGIPVCSGAELIAKLQAQVKPFQPTLHLGQQVTECKQQADGRISLRTTTGTQLVSKTVFIAAGVGAFQARPLMVDGASELEGKCVHYGLPVPSNVSGQDILVIGQDADAISAALSLAQSSDSTPRSVTLMHRRDVFDAPDELVRTM
;
A
#
# COMPACT_ATOMS: atom_id res chain seq x y z
N MET A 1 8.67 9.61 -25.85
CA MET A 1 8.65 9.88 -24.39
C MET A 1 10.03 10.38 -23.97
N ARG A 2 10.10 11.42 -23.14
CA ARG A 2 11.38 11.98 -22.68
C ARG A 2 11.90 11.12 -21.53
N MET A 3 13.11 10.60 -21.66
CA MET A 3 13.83 9.88 -20.62
C MET A 3 14.28 10.88 -19.54
N ILE A 4 14.05 10.54 -18.29
CA ILE A 4 14.39 11.35 -17.12
C ILE A 4 15.74 10.87 -16.59
N GLU A 5 16.73 11.76 -16.55
CA GLU A 5 18.03 11.47 -15.95
C GLU A 5 18.10 12.06 -14.53
N THR A 6 18.60 11.29 -13.58
CA THR A 6 18.71 11.67 -12.18
C THR A 6 19.91 11.01 -11.51
N ASP A 7 20.28 11.46 -10.31
CA ASP A 7 21.37 10.86 -9.54
C ASP A 7 20.90 9.58 -8.85
N ALA A 8 19.69 9.59 -8.29
CA ALA A 8 19.14 8.46 -7.57
C ALA A 8 17.65 8.22 -7.86
N VAL A 9 17.23 6.96 -7.89
CA VAL A 9 15.83 6.55 -7.88
C VAL A 9 15.57 5.67 -6.66
N ILE A 10 14.47 5.93 -5.96
CA ILE A 10 13.98 5.14 -4.85
C ILE A 10 12.71 4.44 -5.30
N ILE A 11 12.65 3.12 -5.17
CA ILE A 11 11.46 2.32 -5.44
C ILE A 11 10.76 2.06 -4.12
N GLY A 12 9.61 2.71 -3.92
CA GLY A 12 8.80 2.66 -2.71
C GLY A 12 8.81 3.98 -1.95
N ALA A 13 7.62 4.54 -1.69
CA ALA A 13 7.39 5.77 -0.93
C ALA A 13 6.89 5.49 0.51
N GLY A 14 7.20 4.31 1.05
CA GLY A 14 6.98 3.97 2.45
C GLY A 14 7.98 4.67 3.38
N PRO A 15 7.96 4.36 4.70
CA PRO A 15 8.83 5.00 5.69
C PRO A 15 10.31 4.98 5.32
N VAL A 16 10.79 3.83 4.84
CA VAL A 16 12.20 3.64 4.44
C VAL A 16 12.55 4.49 3.23
N GLY A 17 11.69 4.51 2.20
CA GLY A 17 11.93 5.31 0.99
C GLY A 17 11.90 6.81 1.27
N LEU A 18 10.97 7.28 2.08
CA LEU A 18 10.91 8.69 2.52
C LEU A 18 12.15 9.08 3.31
N PHE A 19 12.59 8.23 4.26
CA PHE A 19 13.80 8.51 5.03
C PHE A 19 15.05 8.46 4.15
N GLN A 20 15.12 7.53 3.19
CA GLN A 20 16.23 7.49 2.22
C GLN A 20 16.28 8.78 1.38
N ALA A 21 15.14 9.31 0.94
CA ALA A 21 15.09 10.57 0.21
C ALA A 21 15.59 11.75 1.07
N PHE A 22 15.25 11.77 2.36
CA PHE A 22 15.78 12.73 3.30
C PHE A 22 17.32 12.65 3.43
N GLN A 23 17.86 11.43 3.57
CA GLN A 23 19.32 11.22 3.66
C GLN A 23 20.05 11.67 2.38
N LEU A 24 19.49 11.41 1.21
CA LEU A 24 20.04 11.88 -0.07
C LEU A 24 19.99 13.41 -0.15
N GLY A 25 18.89 14.01 0.28
CA GLY A 25 18.75 15.47 0.32
C GLY A 25 19.79 16.16 1.19
N LEU A 26 20.15 15.57 2.34
CA LEU A 26 21.24 16.09 3.21
C LEU A 26 22.61 16.09 2.52
N GLN A 27 22.78 15.30 1.47
CA GLN A 27 24.00 15.21 0.67
C GLN A 27 23.88 15.95 -0.68
N ASP A 28 22.84 16.77 -0.87
CA ASP A 28 22.54 17.48 -2.11
C ASP A 28 22.36 16.54 -3.33
N ILE A 29 22.00 15.28 -3.09
CA ILE A 29 21.73 14.28 -4.14
C ILE A 29 20.25 14.34 -4.53
N ARG A 30 20.00 14.69 -5.79
CA ARG A 30 18.63 14.71 -6.34
C ARG A 30 18.11 13.30 -6.53
N CYS A 31 16.88 13.06 -6.08
CA CYS A 31 16.25 11.76 -6.25
C CYS A 31 14.81 11.85 -6.75
N HIS A 32 14.40 10.77 -7.40
CA HIS A 32 13.02 10.48 -7.76
C HIS A 32 12.53 9.30 -6.96
N ILE A 33 11.29 9.36 -6.48
CA ILE A 33 10.62 8.25 -5.78
C ILE A 33 9.53 7.71 -6.68
N VAL A 34 9.49 6.39 -6.90
CA VAL A 34 8.45 5.69 -7.66
C VAL A 34 7.67 4.78 -6.72
N ASP A 35 6.35 4.89 -6.71
CA ASP A 35 5.48 4.02 -5.90
C ASP A 35 4.25 3.58 -6.68
N ALA A 36 3.83 2.34 -6.47
CA ALA A 36 2.63 1.77 -7.07
C ALA A 36 1.34 2.37 -6.51
N LEU A 37 1.34 2.79 -5.24
CA LEU A 37 0.21 3.49 -4.62
C LEU A 37 0.09 4.93 -5.16
N PRO A 38 -1.13 5.47 -5.25
CA PRO A 38 -1.36 6.86 -5.68
C PRO A 38 -1.03 7.90 -4.60
N TYR A 39 -0.52 7.47 -3.45
CA TYR A 39 -0.11 8.30 -2.31
C TYR A 39 1.13 7.69 -1.63
N VAL A 40 1.80 8.50 -0.83
CA VAL A 40 2.95 8.07 -0.04
C VAL A 40 2.52 7.42 1.26
N GLY A 41 3.38 6.53 1.80
CA GLY A 41 3.20 5.93 3.12
C GLY A 41 3.37 4.43 3.16
N GLY A 42 3.21 3.73 2.03
CA GLY A 42 3.36 2.28 1.96
C GLY A 42 2.48 1.56 2.98
N GLN A 43 2.99 0.50 3.62
CA GLN A 43 2.23 -0.29 4.59
C GLN A 43 1.69 0.53 5.78
N CYS A 44 2.44 1.53 6.25
CA CYS A 44 2.01 2.35 7.37
C CYS A 44 0.74 3.14 7.08
N GLN A 45 0.56 3.59 5.84
CA GLN A 45 -0.65 4.29 5.43
C GLN A 45 -1.75 3.33 4.98
N GLU A 46 -1.39 2.26 4.26
CA GLU A 46 -2.35 1.34 3.65
C GLU A 46 -2.97 0.35 4.64
N LEU A 47 -2.14 -0.20 5.54
CA LEU A 47 -2.55 -1.32 6.41
C LEU A 47 -2.63 -0.93 7.90
N TYR A 48 -1.92 0.13 8.30
CA TYR A 48 -1.70 0.43 9.71
C TYR A 48 -1.92 1.90 10.06
N ALA A 49 -2.72 2.63 9.26
CA ALA A 49 -2.89 4.07 9.43
C ALA A 49 -3.22 4.49 10.87
N ASP A 50 -4.16 3.77 11.50
CA ASP A 50 -4.65 4.07 12.85
C ASP A 50 -4.05 3.15 13.93
N LYS A 51 -3.22 2.16 13.55
CA LYS A 51 -2.61 1.24 14.52
C LYS A 51 -1.43 1.89 15.21
N PRO A 52 -1.26 1.73 16.55
CA PRO A 52 -0.14 2.26 17.27
C PRO A 52 1.15 1.49 16.95
N ILE A 53 2.24 2.23 16.78
CA ILE A 53 3.60 1.76 16.54
C ILE A 53 4.46 2.20 17.71
N TYR A 54 5.24 1.29 18.31
CA TYR A 54 6.02 1.52 19.54
C TYR A 54 7.52 1.40 19.35
N ASP A 55 7.98 0.91 18.20
CA ASP A 55 9.37 0.52 17.92
C ASP A 55 10.12 1.51 17.01
N ILE A 56 9.69 2.76 16.98
CA ILE A 56 10.39 3.81 16.25
C ILE A 56 11.36 4.55 17.21
N PRO A 57 12.67 4.52 16.95
CA PRO A 57 13.64 5.19 17.79
C PRO A 57 13.30 6.68 18.01
N GLY A 58 13.26 7.11 19.28
CA GLY A 58 12.95 8.49 19.65
C GLY A 58 11.47 8.88 19.60
N ILE A 59 10.58 7.97 19.18
CA ILE A 59 9.13 8.16 19.21
C ILE A 59 8.51 7.05 20.05
N PRO A 60 8.08 7.32 21.31
CA PRO A 60 7.56 6.28 22.20
C PRO A 60 6.31 5.56 21.66
N VAL A 61 5.44 6.32 20.99
CA VAL A 61 4.26 5.80 20.31
C VAL A 61 3.80 6.79 19.23
N CYS A 62 3.38 6.28 18.09
CA CYS A 62 2.68 7.03 17.05
C CYS A 62 1.79 6.08 16.24
N SER A 63 0.79 6.62 15.54
CA SER A 63 0.09 5.83 14.52
C SER A 63 0.89 5.73 13.22
N GLY A 64 0.49 4.80 12.33
CA GLY A 64 1.11 4.70 11.00
C GLY A 64 0.99 6.00 10.22
N ALA A 65 -0.18 6.63 10.24
CA ALA A 65 -0.42 7.92 9.57
C ALA A 65 0.43 9.05 10.15
N GLU A 66 0.57 9.12 11.49
CA GLU A 66 1.42 10.13 12.15
C GLU A 66 2.90 9.96 11.80
N LEU A 67 3.39 8.72 11.72
CA LEU A 67 4.76 8.44 11.29
C LEU A 67 4.99 8.97 9.86
N ILE A 68 4.08 8.66 8.94
CA ILE A 68 4.19 9.12 7.56
C ILE A 68 4.14 10.64 7.45
N ALA A 69 3.24 11.30 8.19
CA ALA A 69 3.17 12.76 8.21
C ALA A 69 4.49 13.40 8.68
N LYS A 70 5.13 12.84 9.71
CA LYS A 70 6.44 13.31 10.20
C LYS A 70 7.54 13.11 9.16
N LEU A 71 7.61 11.96 8.50
CA LEU A 71 8.60 11.69 7.45
C LEU A 71 8.38 12.57 6.21
N GLN A 72 7.14 12.83 5.81
CA GLN A 72 6.82 13.78 4.75
C GLN A 72 7.27 15.20 5.08
N ALA A 73 7.03 15.65 6.31
CA ALA A 73 7.51 16.96 6.78
C ALA A 73 9.03 17.04 6.76
N GLN A 74 9.72 15.95 7.14
CA GLN A 74 11.18 15.86 7.16
C GLN A 74 11.79 15.91 5.75
N VAL A 75 11.18 15.26 4.75
CA VAL A 75 11.68 15.22 3.37
C VAL A 75 11.27 16.45 2.54
N LYS A 76 10.22 17.17 2.96
CA LYS A 76 9.64 18.30 2.23
C LYS A 76 10.65 19.38 1.78
N PRO A 77 11.65 19.79 2.59
CA PRO A 77 12.64 20.80 2.15
C PRO A 77 13.44 20.39 0.92
N PHE A 78 13.64 19.10 0.68
CA PHE A 78 14.46 18.56 -0.40
C PHE A 78 13.68 18.31 -1.70
N GLN A 79 12.36 18.38 -1.65
CA GLN A 79 11.45 18.32 -2.80
C GLN A 79 11.76 17.18 -3.79
N PRO A 80 11.86 15.90 -3.36
CA PRO A 80 12.04 14.80 -4.30
C PRO A 80 10.88 14.75 -5.29
N THR A 81 11.17 14.35 -6.53
CA THR A 81 10.11 14.18 -7.53
C THR A 81 9.40 12.85 -7.28
N LEU A 82 8.08 12.89 -7.11
CA LEU A 82 7.24 11.72 -6.87
C LEU A 82 6.59 11.23 -8.16
N HIS A 83 6.67 9.94 -8.41
CA HIS A 83 5.98 9.20 -9.48
C HIS A 83 5.06 8.18 -8.81
N LEU A 84 3.88 8.61 -8.40
CA LEU A 84 2.88 7.80 -7.70
C LEU A 84 1.91 7.13 -8.67
N GLY A 85 1.26 6.04 -8.24
CA GLY A 85 0.36 5.24 -9.07
C GLY A 85 1.09 4.53 -10.21
N GLN A 86 2.40 4.27 -10.06
CA GLN A 86 3.24 3.69 -11.09
C GLN A 86 4.11 2.57 -10.51
N GLN A 87 3.93 1.37 -11.00
CA GLN A 87 4.78 0.24 -10.63
C GLN A 87 6.00 0.17 -11.54
N VAL A 88 7.18 -0.07 -10.97
CA VAL A 88 8.40 -0.38 -11.75
C VAL A 88 8.26 -1.78 -12.34
N THR A 89 8.31 -1.88 -13.67
CA THR A 89 8.18 -3.14 -14.41
C THR A 89 9.52 -3.66 -14.93
N GLU A 90 10.48 -2.76 -15.13
CA GLU A 90 11.82 -3.12 -15.57
C GLU A 90 12.87 -2.32 -14.78
N CYS A 91 13.97 -2.99 -14.43
CA CYS A 91 15.15 -2.39 -13.83
C CYS A 91 16.38 -3.12 -14.44
N LYS A 92 17.17 -2.40 -15.23
CA LYS A 92 18.29 -2.99 -15.96
C LYS A 92 19.53 -2.13 -15.88
N GLN A 93 20.67 -2.73 -15.59
CA GLN A 93 21.97 -2.06 -15.69
C GLN A 93 22.35 -1.86 -17.17
N GLN A 94 22.83 -0.68 -17.49
CA GLN A 94 23.32 -0.32 -18.81
C GLN A 94 24.85 -0.57 -18.93
N ALA A 95 25.37 -0.57 -20.14
CA ALA A 95 26.79 -0.80 -20.39
C ALA A 95 27.70 0.27 -19.75
N ASP A 96 27.19 1.49 -19.54
CA ASP A 96 27.89 2.59 -18.88
C ASP A 96 27.79 2.57 -17.35
N GLY A 97 27.21 1.50 -16.78
CA GLY A 97 27.04 1.31 -15.34
C GLY A 97 25.79 1.97 -14.74
N ARG A 98 25.09 2.83 -15.48
CA ARG A 98 23.82 3.43 -15.03
C ARG A 98 22.71 2.40 -15.03
N ILE A 99 21.61 2.71 -14.34
CA ILE A 99 20.46 1.81 -14.22
C ILE A 99 19.26 2.47 -14.90
N SER A 100 18.66 1.77 -15.85
CA SER A 100 17.40 2.17 -16.48
C SER A 100 16.22 1.52 -15.81
N LEU A 101 15.16 2.31 -15.60
CA LEU A 101 13.88 1.85 -15.04
C LEU A 101 12.74 2.21 -16.00
N ARG A 102 11.72 1.36 -16.03
CA ARG A 102 10.45 1.62 -16.71
C ARG A 102 9.30 1.34 -15.78
N THR A 103 8.24 2.13 -15.87
CA THR A 103 7.03 1.97 -15.07
C THR A 103 5.84 1.51 -15.92
N THR A 104 4.76 1.08 -15.26
CA THR A 104 3.48 0.69 -15.87
C THR A 104 2.85 1.80 -16.72
N THR A 105 3.08 3.07 -16.38
CA THR A 105 2.58 4.23 -17.14
C THR A 105 3.52 4.65 -18.29
N GLY A 106 4.63 3.92 -18.46
CA GLY A 106 5.61 4.20 -19.51
C GLY A 106 6.65 5.27 -19.14
N THR A 107 6.69 5.74 -17.89
CA THR A 107 7.77 6.61 -17.41
C THR A 107 9.10 5.87 -17.50
N GLN A 108 10.12 6.54 -18.05
CA GLN A 108 11.48 6.00 -18.19
C GLN A 108 12.45 6.88 -17.42
N LEU A 109 13.22 6.25 -16.52
CA LEU A 109 14.26 6.91 -15.74
C LEU A 109 15.61 6.24 -15.99
N VAL A 110 16.67 7.02 -15.96
CA VAL A 110 18.06 6.54 -15.93
C VAL A 110 18.76 7.18 -14.74
N SER A 111 19.39 6.36 -13.93
CA SER A 111 19.97 6.77 -12.66
C SER A 111 21.35 6.19 -12.45
N LYS A 112 22.18 6.87 -11.67
CA LYS A 112 23.46 6.32 -11.20
C LYS A 112 23.27 5.25 -10.13
N THR A 113 22.22 5.39 -9.30
CA THR A 113 21.94 4.50 -8.16
C THR A 113 20.44 4.27 -8.02
N VAL A 114 20.05 3.07 -7.64
CA VAL A 114 18.67 2.69 -7.32
C VAL A 114 18.62 2.11 -5.91
N PHE A 115 17.71 2.63 -5.11
CA PHE A 115 17.38 2.12 -3.78
C PHE A 115 16.06 1.36 -3.83
N ILE A 116 16.07 0.09 -3.45
CA ILE A 116 14.86 -0.74 -3.43
C ILE A 116 14.31 -0.72 -2.01
N ALA A 117 13.22 0.03 -1.80
CA ALA A 117 12.49 0.17 -0.55
C ALA A 117 11.02 -0.27 -0.71
N ALA A 118 10.79 -1.28 -1.56
CA ALA A 118 9.48 -1.71 -2.05
C ALA A 118 8.58 -2.40 -1.00
N GLY A 119 9.07 -2.67 0.20
CA GLY A 119 8.30 -3.30 1.28
C GLY A 119 7.69 -4.64 0.83
N VAL A 120 6.35 -4.76 0.95
CA VAL A 120 5.60 -5.94 0.51
C VAL A 120 5.28 -5.93 -1.00
N GLY A 121 5.76 -4.94 -1.73
CA GLY A 121 5.52 -4.79 -3.18
C GLY A 121 4.36 -3.86 -3.50
N ALA A 122 3.69 -4.09 -4.63
CA ALA A 122 2.72 -3.17 -5.22
C ALA A 122 1.29 -3.28 -4.64
N PHE A 123 1.10 -3.88 -3.49
CA PHE A 123 -0.22 -4.09 -2.85
C PHE A 123 -1.26 -4.74 -3.78
N GLN A 124 -0.82 -5.63 -4.65
CA GLN A 124 -1.72 -6.38 -5.50
C GLN A 124 -2.42 -7.46 -4.68
N ALA A 125 -3.73 -7.40 -4.61
CA ALA A 125 -4.53 -8.44 -4.01
C ALA A 125 -4.30 -9.78 -4.73
N ARG A 126 -4.35 -10.88 -4.00
CA ARG A 126 -4.40 -12.21 -4.61
C ARG A 126 -5.78 -12.40 -5.23
N PRO A 127 -5.87 -12.57 -6.56
CA PRO A 127 -7.18 -12.74 -7.19
C PRO A 127 -7.87 -14.00 -6.69
N LEU A 128 -9.18 -13.94 -6.58
CA LEU A 128 -10.02 -15.10 -6.28
C LEU A 128 -10.00 -16.01 -7.50
N MET A 129 -9.47 -17.22 -7.33
CA MET A 129 -9.33 -18.23 -8.41
C MET A 129 -10.65 -19.01 -8.59
N VAL A 130 -11.70 -18.30 -9.02
CA VAL A 130 -13.02 -18.84 -9.33
C VAL A 130 -13.41 -18.34 -10.71
N ASP A 131 -14.01 -19.21 -11.51
CA ASP A 131 -14.44 -18.89 -12.87
C ASP A 131 -15.41 -17.69 -12.87
N GLY A 132 -15.12 -16.70 -13.71
CA GLY A 132 -15.90 -15.46 -13.81
C GLY A 132 -15.59 -14.39 -12.78
N ALA A 133 -14.79 -14.66 -11.73
CA ALA A 133 -14.50 -13.66 -10.69
C ALA A 133 -13.75 -12.42 -11.25
N SER A 134 -12.84 -12.61 -12.18
CA SER A 134 -12.09 -11.52 -12.81
C SER A 134 -12.94 -10.56 -13.63
N GLU A 135 -14.03 -11.06 -14.26
CA GLU A 135 -14.95 -10.25 -15.04
C GLU A 135 -15.86 -9.37 -14.16
N LEU A 136 -15.97 -9.73 -12.89
CA LEU A 136 -16.79 -9.09 -11.87
C LEU A 136 -15.98 -8.16 -10.97
N GLU A 137 -14.65 -8.11 -11.13
CA GLU A 137 -13.78 -7.22 -10.38
C GLU A 137 -14.17 -5.75 -10.59
N GLY A 138 -14.24 -4.99 -9.49
CA GLY A 138 -14.70 -3.60 -9.48
C GLY A 138 -16.22 -3.41 -9.64
N LYS A 139 -16.98 -4.49 -9.90
CA LYS A 139 -18.45 -4.46 -9.98
C LYS A 139 -19.08 -5.02 -8.70
N CYS A 140 -18.84 -6.29 -8.43
CA CYS A 140 -19.31 -7.00 -7.24
C CYS A 140 -18.24 -7.88 -6.59
N VAL A 141 -17.05 -7.99 -7.17
CA VAL A 141 -15.86 -8.56 -6.54
C VAL A 141 -14.90 -7.41 -6.25
N HIS A 142 -14.58 -7.24 -4.98
CA HIS A 142 -13.68 -6.20 -4.47
C HIS A 142 -12.60 -6.84 -3.60
N TYR A 143 -11.39 -6.29 -3.64
CA TYR A 143 -10.25 -6.76 -2.86
C TYR A 143 -9.80 -5.69 -1.86
N GLY A 144 -9.49 -6.12 -0.64
CA GLY A 144 -8.97 -5.24 0.41
C GLY A 144 -9.99 -4.27 0.99
N LEU A 145 -9.50 -3.23 1.63
CA LEU A 145 -10.28 -2.15 2.23
C LEU A 145 -10.04 -0.84 1.45
N PRO A 146 -10.98 0.12 1.43
CA PRO A 146 -12.26 0.13 2.17
C PRO A 146 -13.32 -0.76 1.53
N VAL A 147 -14.25 -1.21 2.37
CA VAL A 147 -15.44 -1.95 1.92
C VAL A 147 -16.35 -1.01 1.11
N PRO A 148 -17.01 -1.48 0.02
CA PRO A 148 -17.95 -0.67 -0.74
C PRO A 148 -19.04 -0.05 0.15
N SER A 149 -19.31 1.23 -0.03
CA SER A 149 -20.23 2.00 0.81
C SER A 149 -21.72 1.72 0.56
N ASN A 150 -22.06 1.18 -0.60
CA ASN A 150 -23.46 0.90 -0.97
C ASN A 150 -23.73 -0.61 -1.06
N VAL A 151 -24.02 -1.22 0.07
CA VAL A 151 -24.32 -2.66 0.20
C VAL A 151 -25.75 -2.92 0.65
N SER A 152 -26.62 -1.91 0.65
CA SER A 152 -27.96 -1.98 1.19
C SER A 152 -28.80 -3.04 0.46
N GLY A 153 -29.41 -3.95 1.20
CA GLY A 153 -30.25 -5.03 0.69
C GLY A 153 -29.50 -6.14 -0.08
N GLN A 154 -28.19 -6.11 -0.13
CA GLN A 154 -27.35 -7.11 -0.81
C GLN A 154 -26.96 -8.24 0.14
N ASP A 155 -26.68 -9.42 -0.41
CA ASP A 155 -26.01 -10.51 0.29
C ASP A 155 -24.51 -10.35 0.10
N ILE A 156 -23.79 -10.21 1.20
CA ILE A 156 -22.36 -9.95 1.19
C ILE A 156 -21.60 -11.20 1.63
N LEU A 157 -20.60 -11.59 0.85
CA LEU A 157 -19.66 -12.63 1.18
C LEU A 157 -18.28 -11.99 1.41
N VAL A 158 -17.79 -12.04 2.63
CA VAL A 158 -16.42 -11.64 3.00
C VAL A 158 -15.56 -12.91 2.99
N ILE A 159 -14.45 -12.89 2.25
CA ILE A 159 -13.51 -14.01 2.19
C ILE A 159 -12.18 -13.57 2.80
N GLY A 160 -11.80 -14.18 3.93
CA GLY A 160 -10.54 -13.84 4.59
C GLY A 160 -10.30 -14.67 5.83
N GLN A 161 -9.10 -14.57 6.41
CA GLN A 161 -8.71 -15.37 7.57
C GLN A 161 -8.27 -14.54 8.78
N ASP A 162 -8.00 -13.26 8.58
CA ASP A 162 -7.33 -12.38 9.54
C ASP A 162 -8.32 -11.45 10.28
N ALA A 163 -7.77 -10.68 11.21
CA ALA A 163 -8.53 -9.70 11.99
C ALA A 163 -9.22 -8.65 11.11
N ASP A 164 -8.63 -8.29 9.96
CA ASP A 164 -9.20 -7.29 9.07
C ASP A 164 -10.46 -7.82 8.37
N ALA A 165 -10.46 -9.10 7.96
CA ALA A 165 -11.65 -9.76 7.40
C ALA A 165 -12.80 -9.86 8.41
N ILE A 166 -12.50 -10.21 9.66
CA ILE A 166 -13.51 -10.25 10.73
C ILE A 166 -14.06 -8.85 11.00
N SER A 167 -13.18 -7.86 11.13
CA SER A 167 -13.57 -6.48 11.39
C SER A 167 -14.43 -5.91 10.25
N ALA A 168 -14.10 -6.22 9.00
CA ALA A 168 -14.89 -5.85 7.84
C ALA A 168 -16.30 -6.47 7.87
N ALA A 169 -16.39 -7.77 8.17
CA ALA A 169 -17.67 -8.47 8.28
C ALA A 169 -18.54 -7.90 9.41
N LEU A 170 -17.95 -7.64 10.58
CA LEU A 170 -18.65 -7.02 11.70
C LEU A 170 -19.12 -5.60 11.40
N SER A 171 -18.26 -4.78 10.78
CA SER A 171 -18.62 -3.41 10.38
C SER A 171 -19.79 -3.39 9.40
N LEU A 172 -19.81 -4.32 8.42
CA LEU A 172 -20.91 -4.47 7.49
C LEU A 172 -22.20 -4.90 8.18
N ALA A 173 -22.13 -5.89 9.08
CA ALA A 173 -23.28 -6.39 9.80
C ALA A 173 -23.90 -5.37 10.77
N GLN A 174 -23.09 -4.45 11.29
CA GLN A 174 -23.49 -3.40 12.25
C GLN A 174 -23.80 -2.05 11.58
N SER A 175 -23.64 -1.94 10.24
CA SER A 175 -23.87 -0.69 9.52
C SER A 175 -25.32 -0.26 9.57
N SER A 176 -25.59 0.95 10.07
CA SER A 176 -26.91 1.59 10.08
C SER A 176 -27.20 2.34 8.78
N ASP A 177 -26.18 2.85 8.10
CA ASP A 177 -26.32 3.70 6.93
C ASP A 177 -26.50 2.91 5.63
N SER A 178 -26.02 1.67 5.60
CA SER A 178 -26.12 0.77 4.45
C SER A 178 -26.29 -0.66 4.96
N THR A 179 -27.54 -1.06 5.26
CA THR A 179 -27.85 -2.36 5.86
C THR A 179 -27.89 -3.45 4.82
N PRO A 180 -26.93 -4.39 4.78
CA PRO A 180 -26.99 -5.55 3.91
C PRO A 180 -28.10 -6.51 4.34
N ARG A 181 -28.59 -7.32 3.41
CA ARG A 181 -29.58 -8.37 3.73
C ARG A 181 -28.96 -9.50 4.53
N SER A 182 -27.73 -9.87 4.20
CA SER A 182 -26.93 -10.83 4.95
C SER A 182 -25.45 -10.54 4.80
N VAL A 183 -24.66 -10.90 5.84
CA VAL A 183 -23.18 -10.88 5.79
C VAL A 183 -22.70 -12.27 6.16
N THR A 184 -21.94 -12.89 5.28
CA THR A 184 -21.32 -14.19 5.50
C THR A 184 -19.80 -14.04 5.47
N LEU A 185 -19.12 -14.45 6.54
CA LEU A 185 -17.67 -14.57 6.56
C LEU A 185 -17.27 -16.00 6.19
N MET A 186 -16.41 -16.15 5.19
CA MET A 186 -15.94 -17.45 4.71
C MET A 186 -14.42 -17.55 4.78
N HIS A 187 -13.97 -18.66 5.34
CA HIS A 187 -12.56 -19.07 5.33
C HIS A 187 -12.46 -20.57 5.03
N ARG A 188 -11.35 -20.99 4.40
CA ARG A 188 -11.09 -22.40 4.04
C ARG A 188 -10.72 -23.32 5.23
N ARG A 189 -10.48 -22.76 6.40
CA ARG A 189 -10.17 -23.46 7.65
C ARG A 189 -11.18 -23.04 8.72
N ASP A 190 -11.30 -23.83 9.75
CA ASP A 190 -12.15 -23.59 10.92
C ASP A 190 -11.49 -22.70 12.01
N VAL A 191 -10.28 -22.21 11.74
CA VAL A 191 -9.51 -21.35 12.65
C VAL A 191 -9.14 -20.04 11.92
N PHE A 192 -9.47 -18.92 12.54
CA PHE A 192 -9.07 -17.58 12.07
C PHE A 192 -7.76 -17.14 12.69
N ASP A 193 -6.95 -16.41 11.94
CA ASP A 193 -5.70 -15.77 12.38
C ASP A 193 -6.01 -14.38 12.95
N ALA A 194 -6.67 -14.35 14.10
CA ALA A 194 -7.12 -13.13 14.76
C ALA A 194 -7.15 -13.33 16.28
N PRO A 195 -7.14 -12.23 17.08
CA PRO A 195 -7.29 -12.33 18.53
C PRO A 195 -8.59 -13.03 18.94
N ASP A 196 -8.52 -13.90 19.93
CA ASP A 196 -9.66 -14.68 20.42
C ASP A 196 -10.86 -13.81 20.80
N GLU A 197 -10.61 -12.61 21.31
CA GLU A 197 -11.65 -11.66 21.68
C GLU A 197 -12.45 -11.21 20.45
N LEU A 198 -11.78 -10.94 19.33
CA LEU A 198 -12.42 -10.55 18.09
C LEU A 198 -13.21 -11.71 17.46
N VAL A 199 -12.67 -12.92 17.52
CA VAL A 199 -13.36 -14.14 17.03
C VAL A 199 -14.64 -14.42 17.83
N ARG A 200 -14.66 -14.11 19.12
CA ARG A 200 -15.86 -14.30 19.97
C ARG A 200 -16.97 -13.28 19.70
N THR A 201 -16.69 -12.19 19.00
CA THR A 201 -17.70 -11.18 18.65
C THR A 201 -18.47 -11.50 17.36
N MET A 202 -18.03 -12.54 16.62
CA MET A 202 -18.75 -13.08 15.45
C MET A 202 -19.99 -13.90 15.89
#